data_a6c20a3724df7815afa037bd7f35383f
#
_entry.id   a6c20a3724df7815afa037bd7f35383f
#
_cell.length_a   1.000
_cell.length_b   1.000
_cell.length_c   1.000
_cell.angle_alpha   90.00
_cell.angle_beta   90.00
_cell.angle_gamma   90.00
#
_symmetry.space_group_name_H-M   'P 1'
#
loop_
_entity.id
_entity.type
_entity.pdbx_description
1 polymer ?
#
loop_
_entity_poly.entity_id
_entity_poly.type
_entity_poly.pdbx_seq_one_letter_code
_entity_poly.pdbx_strand_id
1 'polypeptide(L)'
;TQPKVSLNRLSLFINESPTGPPVLNDILFANPNPAATTRYQIKNDSYRNSGLLISTAAGSTAWSFQEGINPLPLESEQFKLLHRGTRNSKSTTTSNVLIHSLTRKGTIFIDGDHCSLPLSIGQQLEIRSGIPIIVMGDINKKRAEFLNRYD
;
A
#
# COMPACT_ATOMS: atom_id res chain seq x y z
N THR A 1 31.50 1.79 10.79
CA THR A 1 30.05 1.77 11.07
C THR A 1 29.26 1.64 9.78
N GLN A 2 28.35 0.68 9.74
CA GLN A 2 27.48 0.53 8.58
C GLN A 2 26.41 1.62 8.58
N PRO A 3 26.04 2.13 7.40
CA PRO A 3 24.90 3.04 7.28
C PRO A 3 23.63 2.39 7.82
N LYS A 4 22.75 3.23 8.36
CA LYS A 4 21.43 2.82 8.86
C LYS A 4 20.35 3.63 8.15
N VAL A 5 19.21 3.02 7.90
CA VAL A 5 18.05 3.70 7.37
C VAL A 5 16.81 3.32 8.16
N SER A 6 15.95 4.30 8.42
CA SER A 6 14.67 4.07 9.07
C SER A 6 13.61 3.90 7.99
N LEU A 7 12.95 2.74 7.97
CA LEU A 7 11.88 2.45 7.03
C LEU A 7 10.53 2.52 7.76
N ASN A 8 9.66 3.37 7.29
CA ASN A 8 8.32 3.50 7.86
C ASN A 8 7.43 2.37 7.38
N ARG A 9 6.78 1.70 8.34
CA ARG A 9 5.80 0.64 8.07
C ARG A 9 4.40 1.21 8.26
N LEU A 10 3.40 0.50 7.74
CA LEU A 10 2.00 0.88 7.92
C LEU A 10 1.36 0.05 9.02
N SER A 11 0.48 0.69 9.77
CA SER A 11 -0.40 0.03 10.74
C SER A 11 -1.82 0.01 10.20
N LEU A 12 -2.49 -1.12 10.38
CA LEU A 12 -3.86 -1.37 9.92
C LEU A 12 -4.83 -1.45 11.09
N PHE A 13 -5.99 -0.84 10.90
CA PHE A 13 -7.09 -0.88 11.87
C PHE A 13 -8.38 -1.24 11.14
N ILE A 14 -8.95 -2.40 11.46
CA ILE A 14 -10.26 -2.80 10.92
C ILE A 14 -11.32 -2.50 11.98
N ASN A 15 -12.30 -1.66 11.63
CA ASN A 15 -13.33 -1.20 12.55
C ASN A 15 -12.73 -0.71 13.88
N GLU A 16 -11.70 0.14 13.74
CA GLU A 16 -10.96 0.78 14.86
C GLU A 16 -10.06 -0.17 15.68
N SER A 17 -10.03 -1.46 15.37
CA SER A 17 -9.17 -2.42 16.08
C SER A 17 -7.87 -2.67 15.33
N PRO A 18 -6.71 -2.58 16.01
CA PRO A 18 -5.43 -2.94 15.39
C PRO A 18 -5.49 -4.34 14.82
N THR A 19 -5.07 -4.52 13.57
CA THR A 19 -5.24 -5.77 12.85
C THR A 19 -4.04 -6.06 11.98
N GLY A 20 -3.60 -7.32 11.95
CA GLY A 20 -2.52 -7.78 11.10
C GLY A 20 -1.14 -7.31 11.53
N PRO A 21 -0.11 -7.76 10.82
CA PRO A 21 1.27 -7.34 11.06
C PRO A 21 1.53 -5.93 10.53
N PRO A 22 2.60 -5.26 11.00
CA PRO A 22 3.07 -4.04 10.36
C PRO A 22 3.42 -4.31 8.89
N VAL A 23 3.09 -3.37 8.02
CA VAL A 23 3.28 -3.52 6.57
C VAL A 23 4.60 -2.88 6.16
N LEU A 24 5.46 -3.65 5.51
CA LEU A 24 6.76 -3.15 5.06
C LEU A 24 6.68 -2.53 3.65
N ASN A 25 6.08 -3.22 2.69
CA ASN A 25 6.07 -2.80 1.30
C ASN A 25 4.71 -2.30 0.82
N ASP A 26 3.71 -3.16 0.82
CA ASP A 26 2.43 -2.83 0.20
C ASP A 26 1.26 -3.62 0.77
N ILE A 27 0.09 -3.06 0.48
CA ILE A 27 -1.20 -3.69 0.73
C ILE A 27 -1.99 -3.62 -0.57
N LEU A 28 -2.64 -4.72 -0.92
CA LEU A 28 -3.66 -4.71 -1.95
C LEU A 28 -5.02 -5.02 -1.32
N PHE A 29 -5.98 -4.11 -1.48
CA PHE A 29 -7.39 -4.39 -1.20
C PHE A 29 -8.06 -4.73 -2.52
N ALA A 30 -8.58 -5.95 -2.65
CA ALA A 30 -9.20 -6.43 -3.88
C ALA A 30 -10.18 -7.55 -3.62
N ASN A 31 -11.04 -7.81 -4.61
CA ASN A 31 -11.76 -9.07 -4.71
C ASN A 31 -10.73 -10.17 -5.01
N PRO A 32 -10.73 -11.30 -4.29
CA PRO A 32 -9.77 -12.38 -4.55
C PRO A 32 -9.97 -13.05 -5.92
N ASN A 33 -11.17 -12.92 -6.52
CA ASN A 33 -11.38 -13.33 -7.90
C ASN A 33 -10.96 -12.19 -8.83
N PRO A 34 -9.89 -12.34 -9.63
CA PRO A 34 -9.38 -11.26 -10.47
C PRO A 34 -10.36 -10.85 -11.59
N ALA A 35 -11.34 -11.69 -11.90
CA ALA A 35 -12.39 -11.37 -12.88
C ALA A 35 -13.52 -10.55 -12.27
N ALA A 36 -13.57 -10.43 -10.94
CA ALA A 36 -14.61 -9.67 -10.25
C ALA A 36 -14.13 -8.27 -9.92
N THR A 37 -15.08 -7.36 -9.83
CA THR A 37 -14.80 -5.96 -9.51
C THR A 37 -14.58 -5.75 -8.02
N THR A 38 -13.64 -4.86 -7.68
CA THR A 38 -13.44 -4.36 -6.32
C THR A 38 -14.17 -3.03 -6.19
N ARG A 39 -14.92 -2.87 -5.09
CA ARG A 39 -15.69 -1.66 -4.81
C ARG A 39 -15.39 -1.16 -3.41
N TYR A 40 -15.18 0.12 -3.29
CA TYR A 40 -14.88 0.78 -2.02
C TYR A 40 -15.19 2.26 -2.10
N GLN A 41 -15.19 2.91 -0.94
CA GLN A 41 -15.41 4.34 -0.81
C GLN A 41 -14.30 4.95 0.04
N ILE A 42 -13.78 6.08 -0.41
CA ILE A 42 -12.85 6.92 0.35
C ILE A 42 -13.46 8.32 0.39
N LYS A 43 -13.70 8.83 1.60
CA LYS A 43 -14.44 10.08 1.81
C LYS A 43 -15.81 9.98 1.12
N ASN A 44 -16.12 10.90 0.20
CA ASN A 44 -17.38 10.92 -0.52
C ASN A 44 -17.32 10.26 -1.90
N ASP A 45 -16.16 9.72 -2.28
CA ASP A 45 -15.94 9.15 -3.60
C ASP A 45 -16.06 7.63 -3.54
N SER A 46 -16.85 7.08 -4.46
CA SER A 46 -16.99 5.64 -4.64
C SER A 46 -16.17 5.17 -5.83
N TYR A 47 -15.50 4.04 -5.68
CA TYR A 47 -14.60 3.48 -6.67
C TYR A 47 -15.03 2.08 -7.06
N ARG A 48 -14.79 1.75 -8.33
CA ARG A 48 -15.04 0.43 -8.89
C ARG A 48 -13.91 0.11 -9.87
N ASN A 49 -13.08 -0.87 -9.53
CA ASN A 49 -11.87 -1.15 -10.31
C ASN A 49 -11.31 -2.54 -9.97
N SER A 50 -10.02 -2.76 -10.27
CA SER A 50 -9.33 -4.04 -10.00
C SER A 50 -8.65 -4.08 -8.63
N GLY A 51 -8.81 -3.06 -7.82
CA GLY A 51 -8.26 -3.01 -6.46
C GLY A 51 -7.58 -1.69 -6.13
N LEU A 52 -7.32 -1.51 -4.85
CA LEU A 52 -6.58 -0.38 -4.32
C LEU A 52 -5.22 -0.87 -3.81
N LEU A 53 -4.16 -0.42 -4.46
CA LEU A 53 -2.79 -0.73 -4.07
C LEU A 53 -2.23 0.42 -3.25
N ILE A 54 -1.68 0.10 -2.08
CA ILE A 54 -1.14 1.06 -1.14
C ILE A 54 0.30 0.68 -0.87
N SER A 55 1.24 1.59 -1.15
CA SER A 55 2.67 1.31 -1.05
C SER A 55 3.37 2.27 -0.12
N THR A 56 4.17 1.71 0.78
CA THR A 56 5.11 2.49 1.61
C THR A 56 6.19 3.11 0.74
N ALA A 57 7.00 3.99 1.31
CA ALA A 57 8.18 4.50 0.61
C ALA A 57 9.13 3.37 0.19
N ALA A 58 9.39 2.41 1.07
CA ALA A 58 10.22 1.25 0.75
C ALA A 58 9.61 0.41 -0.37
N GLY A 59 8.31 0.16 -0.32
CA GLY A 59 7.59 -0.61 -1.32
C GLY A 59 7.33 0.11 -2.63
N SER A 60 7.57 1.42 -2.69
CA SER A 60 7.28 2.21 -3.89
C SER A 60 8.24 1.94 -5.06
N THR A 61 9.30 1.16 -4.85
CA THR A 61 10.14 0.61 -5.91
C THR A 61 9.80 -0.84 -6.27
N ALA A 62 8.76 -1.40 -5.68
CA ALA A 62 8.29 -2.77 -5.93
C ALA A 62 7.05 -2.75 -6.84
N TRP A 63 5.91 -3.24 -6.35
CA TRP A 63 4.71 -3.40 -7.18
C TRP A 63 4.20 -2.09 -7.78
N SER A 64 4.09 -1.03 -6.98
CA SER A 64 3.59 0.25 -7.51
C SER A 64 4.51 0.83 -8.59
N PHE A 65 5.82 0.57 -8.50
CA PHE A 65 6.77 0.96 -9.55
C PHE A 65 6.47 0.23 -10.87
N GLN A 66 6.12 -1.05 -10.80
CA GLN A 66 5.73 -1.84 -11.99
C GLN A 66 4.42 -1.32 -12.61
N GLU A 67 3.58 -0.68 -11.83
CA GLU A 67 2.35 -0.03 -12.30
C GLU A 67 2.60 1.39 -12.82
N GLY A 68 3.84 1.83 -12.90
CA GLY A 68 4.22 3.14 -13.44
C GLY A 68 4.17 4.30 -12.46
N ILE A 69 4.14 4.02 -11.16
CA ILE A 69 4.06 5.05 -10.12
C ILE A 69 5.45 5.49 -9.69
N ASN A 70 5.65 6.81 -9.59
CA ASN A 70 6.91 7.36 -9.13
C ASN A 70 7.16 7.02 -7.65
N PRO A 71 8.38 6.58 -7.30
CA PRO A 71 8.72 6.24 -5.93
C PRO A 71 8.70 7.44 -4.99
N LEU A 72 8.45 7.17 -3.70
CA LEU A 72 8.65 8.12 -2.62
C LEU A 72 10.11 8.09 -2.13
N PRO A 73 10.62 9.19 -1.57
CA PRO A 73 11.88 9.13 -0.84
C PRO A 73 11.84 8.05 0.24
N LEU A 74 12.93 7.30 0.40
CA LEU A 74 12.95 6.07 1.21
C LEU A 74 12.50 6.26 2.66
N GLU A 75 12.80 7.39 3.27
CA GLU A 75 12.46 7.67 4.67
C GLU A 75 11.15 8.45 4.83
N SER A 76 10.37 8.59 3.75
CA SER A 76 9.06 9.26 3.82
C SER A 76 8.10 8.51 4.73
N GLU A 77 7.35 9.24 5.53
CA GLU A 77 6.25 8.71 6.34
C GLU A 77 4.94 8.63 5.57
N GLN A 78 4.91 9.19 4.36
CA GLN A 78 3.75 9.11 3.48
C GLN A 78 3.75 7.81 2.69
N PHE A 79 2.61 7.50 2.11
CA PHE A 79 2.46 6.32 1.25
C PHE A 79 1.64 6.65 0.01
N LYS A 80 1.76 5.81 -1.00
CA LYS A 80 1.07 5.97 -2.27
C LYS A 80 -0.21 5.16 -2.31
N LEU A 81 -1.25 5.75 -2.90
CA LEU A 81 -2.50 5.07 -3.25
C LEU A 81 -2.59 4.99 -4.77
N LEU A 82 -2.88 3.80 -5.28
CA LEU A 82 -3.13 3.57 -6.70
C LEU A 82 -4.44 2.81 -6.89
N HIS A 83 -5.36 3.43 -7.62
CA HIS A 83 -6.61 2.78 -8.04
C HIS A 83 -6.34 1.97 -9.30
N ARG A 84 -6.23 0.64 -9.17
CA ARG A 84 -5.84 -0.26 -10.25
C ARG A 84 -6.99 -0.51 -11.22
N GLY A 85 -6.63 -0.63 -12.50
CA GLY A 85 -7.63 -0.98 -13.51
C GLY A 85 -8.60 0.15 -13.85
N THR A 86 -8.23 1.38 -13.58
CA THR A 86 -9.00 2.56 -14.00
C THR A 86 -8.35 3.20 -15.21
N ARG A 87 -9.19 3.76 -16.07
CA ARG A 87 -8.71 4.57 -17.19
C ARG A 87 -8.07 5.85 -16.63
N ASN A 88 -6.87 6.19 -17.11
CA ASN A 88 -6.11 7.33 -16.60
C ASN A 88 -5.86 7.25 -15.09
N SER A 89 -5.50 6.07 -14.61
CA SER A 89 -5.23 5.88 -13.18
C SER A 89 -4.13 6.83 -12.71
N LYS A 90 -4.43 7.51 -11.61
CA LYS A 90 -3.50 8.42 -10.96
C LYS A 90 -3.20 7.89 -9.57
N SER A 91 -1.97 8.07 -9.15
CA SER A 91 -1.61 7.84 -7.75
C SER A 91 -1.78 9.12 -6.95
N THR A 92 -2.11 8.97 -5.69
CA THR A 92 -2.09 10.04 -4.71
C THR A 92 -1.14 9.67 -3.58
N THR A 93 -0.64 10.68 -2.88
CA THR A 93 0.25 10.50 -1.73
C THR A 93 -0.48 11.00 -0.49
N THR A 94 -0.46 10.22 0.58
CA THR A 94 -1.15 10.55 1.82
C THR A 94 -0.40 10.03 3.03
N SER A 95 -0.75 10.52 4.21
CA SER A 95 -0.21 10.02 5.49
C SER A 95 -1.21 9.19 6.26
N ASN A 96 -2.49 9.20 5.86
CA ASN A 96 -3.50 8.30 6.39
C ASN A 96 -4.66 8.17 5.40
N VAL A 97 -5.40 7.07 5.49
CA VAL A 97 -6.60 6.85 4.67
C VAL A 97 -7.58 5.96 5.42
N LEU A 98 -8.86 6.26 5.24
CA LEU A 98 -9.96 5.42 5.72
C LEU A 98 -10.74 4.90 4.52
N ILE A 99 -10.82 3.57 4.40
CA ILE A 99 -11.45 2.88 3.28
C ILE A 99 -12.69 2.15 3.80
N HIS A 100 -13.82 2.36 3.14
CA HIS A 100 -15.05 1.62 3.40
C HIS A 100 -15.21 0.54 2.33
N SER A 101 -15.20 -0.72 2.74
CA SER A 101 -15.39 -1.82 1.79
C SER A 101 -16.85 -1.90 1.32
N LEU A 102 -17.01 -1.96 0.01
CA LEU A 102 -18.29 -2.24 -0.65
C LEU A 102 -18.21 -3.58 -1.41
N THR A 103 -17.23 -4.40 -1.09
CA THR A 103 -16.96 -5.69 -1.73
C THR A 103 -17.30 -6.82 -0.76
N ARG A 104 -18.24 -7.70 -1.13
CA ARG A 104 -18.69 -8.79 -0.25
C ARG A 104 -17.56 -9.71 0.20
N LYS A 105 -16.69 -10.10 -0.73
CA LYS A 105 -15.52 -10.96 -0.47
C LYS A 105 -14.22 -10.17 -0.51
N GLY A 106 -14.27 -8.91 -0.12
CA GLY A 106 -13.08 -8.06 -0.09
C GLY A 106 -11.97 -8.68 0.76
N THR A 107 -10.75 -8.59 0.28
CA THR A 107 -9.59 -9.19 0.92
C THR A 107 -8.43 -8.20 0.89
N ILE A 108 -7.70 -8.15 1.99
CA ILE A 108 -6.47 -7.37 2.11
C ILE A 108 -5.30 -8.34 2.00
N PHE A 109 -4.39 -8.09 1.06
CA PHE A 109 -3.16 -8.85 0.89
C PHE A 109 -2.00 -7.98 1.37
N ILE A 110 -1.20 -8.48 2.29
CA ILE A 110 -0.13 -7.73 2.97
C ILE A 110 1.23 -8.28 2.56
N ASP A 111 2.09 -7.41 2.02
CA ASP A 111 3.45 -7.75 1.60
C ASP A 111 3.48 -8.98 0.67
N GLY A 112 2.63 -8.97 -0.34
CA GLY A 112 2.44 -10.09 -1.26
C GLY A 112 1.30 -10.99 -0.84
N ASP A 113 1.44 -12.30 -1.10
CA ASP A 113 0.38 -13.28 -0.85
C ASP A 113 0.56 -14.09 0.45
N HIS A 114 1.55 -13.74 1.28
CA HIS A 114 1.87 -14.49 2.51
C HIS A 114 0.85 -14.28 3.61
N CYS A 115 0.24 -13.11 3.66
CA CYS A 115 -0.71 -12.76 4.69
C CYS A 115 -1.93 -12.10 4.04
N SER A 116 -3.10 -12.64 4.30
CA SER A 116 -4.35 -12.06 3.83
C SER A 116 -5.37 -12.00 4.96
N LEU A 117 -6.21 -10.96 4.92
CA LEU A 117 -7.26 -10.72 5.89
C LEU A 117 -8.54 -10.36 5.15
N PRO A 118 -9.72 -10.82 5.63
CA PRO A 118 -10.97 -10.40 5.03
C PRO A 118 -11.27 -8.94 5.34
N LEU A 119 -11.83 -8.25 4.37
CA LEU A 119 -12.43 -6.92 4.54
C LEU A 119 -13.76 -6.91 3.79
N SER A 120 -14.78 -7.43 4.43
CA SER A 120 -16.10 -7.61 3.83
C SER A 120 -16.87 -6.29 3.73
N ILE A 121 -17.95 -6.31 2.95
CA ILE A 121 -18.82 -5.15 2.79
C ILE A 121 -19.27 -4.61 4.17
N GLY A 122 -19.17 -3.29 4.32
CA GLY A 122 -19.53 -2.61 5.57
C GLY A 122 -18.38 -2.44 6.57
N GLN A 123 -17.26 -3.15 6.38
CA GLN A 123 -16.10 -2.96 7.23
C GLN A 123 -15.26 -1.77 6.78
N GLN A 124 -14.57 -1.16 7.73
CA GLN A 124 -13.70 -0.02 7.49
C GLN A 124 -12.26 -0.42 7.75
N LEU A 125 -11.37 0.02 6.87
CA LEU A 125 -9.92 -0.13 7.03
C LEU A 125 -9.29 1.25 7.14
N GLU A 126 -8.69 1.54 8.28
CA GLU A 126 -7.83 2.71 8.45
C GLU A 126 -6.38 2.29 8.30
N ILE A 127 -5.63 3.05 7.52
CA ILE A 127 -4.20 2.84 7.30
C ILE A 127 -3.48 4.12 7.67
N ARG A 128 -2.46 4.01 8.49
CA ARG A 128 -1.61 5.12 8.89
C ARG A 128 -0.19 4.65 9.13
N SER A 129 0.72 5.61 9.21
CA SER A 129 2.12 5.33 9.53
C SER A 129 2.22 4.59 10.86
N GLY A 130 2.99 3.52 10.86
CA GLY A 130 3.21 2.67 12.03
C GLY A 130 4.61 2.84 12.60
N ILE A 131 5.02 1.85 13.39
CA ILE A 131 6.35 1.84 14.00
C ILE A 131 7.40 1.58 12.91
N PRO A 132 8.42 2.45 12.75
CA PRO A 132 9.45 2.23 11.76
C PRO A 132 10.38 1.06 12.16
N ILE A 133 11.07 0.52 11.16
CA ILE A 133 12.13 -0.46 11.37
C ILE A 133 13.47 0.13 10.90
N ILE A 134 14.52 -0.13 11.65
CA ILE A 134 15.87 0.32 11.29
C ILE A 134 16.57 -0.84 10.57
N VAL A 135 17.04 -0.54 9.35
CA VAL A 135 17.76 -1.51 8.53
C VAL A 135 19.21 -1.07 8.39
N MET A 136 20.11 -2.02 8.53
CA MET A 136 21.55 -1.81 8.36
C MET A 136 21.93 -1.99 6.89
N GLY A 137 22.84 -1.16 6.41
CA GLY A 137 23.34 -1.23 5.04
C GLY A 137 23.03 0.02 4.24
N ASP A 138 23.66 0.14 3.07
CA ASP A 138 23.48 1.31 2.19
C ASP A 138 22.30 1.10 1.25
N ILE A 139 21.10 1.12 1.83
CA ILE A 139 19.86 0.89 1.09
C ILE A 139 19.59 2.02 0.09
N ASN A 140 19.91 3.27 0.47
CA ASN A 140 19.73 4.41 -0.42
C ASN A 140 20.57 4.28 -1.69
N LYS A 141 21.83 3.83 -1.57
CA LYS A 141 22.71 3.62 -2.71
C LYS A 141 22.17 2.53 -3.65
N LYS A 142 21.78 1.38 -3.07
CA LYS A 142 21.21 0.27 -3.83
C LYS A 142 19.95 0.69 -4.58
N ARG A 143 19.10 1.47 -3.91
CA ARG A 143 17.87 2.00 -4.48
C ARG A 143 18.15 2.95 -5.65
N ALA A 144 19.12 3.86 -5.48
CA ALA A 144 19.51 4.78 -6.54
C ALA A 144 20.05 4.03 -7.76
N GLU A 145 20.91 3.02 -7.55
CA GLU A 145 21.40 2.17 -8.61
C GLU A 145 20.28 1.43 -9.35
N PHE A 146 19.29 0.94 -8.63
CA PHE A 146 18.10 0.31 -9.21
C PHE A 146 17.33 1.29 -10.08
N LEU A 147 17.02 2.48 -9.58
CA LEU A 147 16.23 3.48 -10.29
C LEU A 147 16.94 4.02 -11.52
N ASN A 148 18.26 4.15 -11.48
CA ASN A 148 19.06 4.60 -12.64
C ASN A 148 18.96 3.69 -13.85
N ARG A 149 18.52 2.44 -13.68
CA ARG A 149 18.34 1.51 -14.81
C ARG A 149 17.09 1.84 -15.63
N TYR A 150 16.20 2.67 -15.12
CA TYR A 150 14.92 3.01 -15.74
C TYR A 150 14.85 4.47 -16.21
N ASP A 151 15.92 5.23 -16.05
CA ASP A 151 16.01 6.63 -16.51
C ASP A 151 16.45 6.74 -17.97
#